data_03f8feb6d242b243fd5a0d077edc8f0b
#
_entry.id   03f8feb6d242b243fd5a0d077edc8f0b
#
_cell.length_a   1.000
_cell.length_b   1.000
_cell.length_c   1.000
_cell.angle_alpha   90.00
_cell.angle_beta   90.00
_cell.angle_gamma   90.00
#
_symmetry.space_group_name_H-M   'P 1'
#
loop_
_entity.id
_entity.type
_entity.pdbx_description
1 polymer ?
#
loop_
_entity_poly.entity_id
_entity_poly.type
_entity_poly.pdbx_seq_one_letter_code
_entity_poly.pdbx_strand_id
1 'polypeptide(L)'
;MLNKVFLQGRLVADPELRHTQQGTPVASYRLAVDRGYKSKDSNAQNADFVNIVSWRNTAEFVSRYFTKGRMMLVEGRLQMRDYTDKDGNRRVAAEVVTDNVYFCDSRKDESGTSSGGGYGPPSGSGVSGDGGFAELSDNDGELPF
;
A
#
# COMPACT_ATOMS: atom_id res chain seq x y z
N MET A 1 3.12 -11.56 25.02
CA MET A 1 3.25 -12.13 23.66
C MET A 1 2.92 -11.05 22.65
N LEU A 2 3.64 -10.99 21.51
CA LEU A 2 3.41 -10.02 20.44
C LEU A 2 3.20 -10.79 19.12
N ASN A 3 2.15 -10.42 18.36
CA ASN A 3 1.89 -10.90 17.01
C ASN A 3 1.40 -9.72 16.19
N LYS A 4 2.32 -9.05 15.50
CA LYS A 4 2.06 -7.89 14.64
C LYS A 4 2.80 -8.05 13.32
N VAL A 5 2.11 -7.73 12.25
CA VAL A 5 2.61 -7.78 10.88
C VAL A 5 2.29 -6.47 10.19
N PHE A 6 3.26 -5.91 9.49
CA PHE A 6 3.12 -4.75 8.62
C PHE A 6 3.56 -5.16 7.22
N LEU A 7 2.69 -5.05 6.26
CA LEU A 7 2.95 -5.41 4.87
C LEU A 7 2.55 -4.27 3.94
N GLN A 8 3.47 -3.88 3.08
CA GLN A 8 3.18 -3.00 1.96
C GLN A 8 3.28 -3.81 0.67
N GLY A 9 2.25 -3.74 -0.15
CA GLY A 9 2.21 -4.50 -1.40
C GLY A 9 1.11 -4.05 -2.34
N ARG A 10 1.06 -4.66 -3.51
CA ARG A 10 0.03 -4.42 -4.52
C ARG A 10 -1.05 -5.49 -4.49
N LEU A 11 -2.29 -5.07 -4.63
CA LEU A 11 -3.40 -5.99 -4.81
C LEU A 11 -3.26 -6.79 -6.11
N VAL A 12 -3.33 -8.10 -5.99
CA VAL A 12 -3.25 -9.05 -7.12
C VAL A 12 -4.55 -9.09 -7.91
N ALA A 13 -5.67 -8.92 -7.21
CA ALA A 13 -7.02 -8.91 -7.76
C ALA A 13 -7.91 -8.00 -6.90
N ASP A 14 -9.12 -7.71 -7.36
CA ASP A 14 -10.10 -6.99 -6.56
C ASP A 14 -10.45 -7.78 -5.27
N PRO A 15 -10.63 -7.09 -4.13
CA PRO A 15 -11.04 -7.75 -2.89
C PRO A 15 -12.40 -8.44 -3.04
N GLU A 16 -12.51 -9.66 -2.54
CA GLU A 16 -13.75 -10.41 -2.53
C GLU A 16 -14.49 -10.20 -1.20
N LEU A 17 -15.58 -9.44 -1.24
CA LEU A 17 -16.44 -9.20 -0.09
C LEU A 17 -17.49 -10.31 0.02
N ARG A 18 -17.58 -10.93 1.18
CA ARG A 18 -18.60 -11.91 1.55
C ARG A 18 -19.21 -11.52 2.90
N HIS A 19 -20.36 -12.12 3.20
CA HIS A 19 -21.01 -12.01 4.50
C HIS A 19 -21.10 -13.38 5.14
N THR A 20 -20.82 -13.45 6.43
CA THR A 20 -21.04 -14.67 7.21
C THR A 20 -22.52 -14.94 7.39
N GLN A 21 -22.90 -16.12 7.91
CA GLN A 21 -24.30 -16.45 8.21
C GLN A 21 -24.94 -15.45 9.18
N GLN A 22 -24.15 -14.80 10.03
CA GLN A 22 -24.60 -13.75 10.95
C GLN A 22 -24.63 -12.36 10.31
N GLY A 23 -24.30 -12.23 9.03
CA GLY A 23 -24.29 -10.96 8.31
C GLY A 23 -23.02 -10.13 8.50
N THR A 24 -21.95 -10.67 9.09
CA THR A 24 -20.69 -9.97 9.29
C THR A 24 -19.91 -9.90 7.98
N PRO A 25 -19.52 -8.69 7.50
CA PRO A 25 -18.72 -8.55 6.29
C PRO A 25 -17.30 -9.08 6.48
N VAL A 26 -16.82 -9.84 5.50
CA VAL A 26 -15.44 -10.35 5.41
C VAL A 26 -14.92 -10.11 4.01
N ALA A 27 -13.76 -9.50 3.88
CA ALA A 27 -13.06 -9.33 2.61
C ALA A 27 -11.80 -10.17 2.57
N SER A 28 -11.65 -10.97 1.52
CA SER A 28 -10.46 -11.76 1.25
C SER A 28 -9.74 -11.21 0.02
N TYR A 29 -8.43 -11.05 0.11
CA TYR A 29 -7.61 -10.56 -0.98
C TYR A 29 -6.16 -11.01 -0.84
N ARG A 30 -5.35 -10.80 -1.89
CA ARG A 30 -3.93 -11.16 -1.90
C ARG A 30 -3.08 -9.94 -2.21
N LEU A 31 -1.98 -9.81 -1.49
CA LEU A 31 -0.94 -8.83 -1.76
C LEU A 31 0.28 -9.48 -2.36
N ALA A 32 0.81 -8.87 -3.42
CA ALA A 32 2.15 -9.11 -3.90
C ALA A 32 3.10 -8.17 -3.14
N VAL A 33 3.94 -8.74 -2.30
CA VAL A 33 4.92 -8.03 -1.48
C VAL A 33 6.31 -8.29 -2.05
N ASP A 34 6.99 -7.26 -2.48
CA ASP A 34 8.33 -7.37 -3.06
C ASP A 34 9.34 -7.83 -2.01
N ARG A 35 10.25 -8.73 -2.41
CA ARG A 35 11.25 -9.31 -1.50
C ARG A 35 12.41 -8.37 -1.16
N GLY A 36 12.45 -7.15 -1.69
CA GLY A 36 13.50 -6.17 -1.44
C GLY A 36 14.86 -6.49 -2.07
N TYR A 37 15.05 -7.68 -2.63
CA TYR A 37 16.22 -8.04 -3.43
C TYR A 37 15.78 -8.70 -4.74
N LYS A 38 16.48 -8.37 -5.81
CA LYS A 38 16.26 -9.00 -7.11
C LYS A 38 17.19 -10.21 -7.23
N SER A 39 16.63 -11.38 -7.48
CA SER A 39 17.42 -12.53 -7.87
C SER A 39 18.09 -12.27 -9.24
N LYS A 40 19.30 -12.75 -9.41
CA LYS A 40 20.00 -12.70 -10.72
C LYS A 40 19.34 -13.64 -11.74
N ASP A 41 18.57 -14.61 -11.28
CA ASP A 41 17.83 -15.53 -12.14
C ASP A 41 16.54 -14.87 -12.62
N SER A 42 16.39 -14.70 -13.92
CA SER A 42 15.20 -14.09 -14.55
C SER A 42 13.89 -14.86 -14.29
N ASN A 43 13.98 -16.11 -13.85
CA ASN A 43 12.84 -16.97 -13.52
C ASN A 43 12.52 -17.02 -12.03
N ALA A 44 13.28 -16.32 -11.17
CA ALA A 44 13.02 -16.32 -9.74
C ALA A 44 11.83 -15.43 -9.39
N GLN A 45 10.99 -15.91 -8.48
CA GLN A 45 9.87 -15.15 -7.92
C GLN A 45 10.41 -14.01 -7.07
N ASN A 46 10.15 -12.77 -7.48
CA ASN A 46 10.64 -11.56 -6.80
C ASN A 46 9.64 -11.01 -5.78
N ALA A 47 8.45 -11.58 -5.67
CA ALA A 47 7.41 -11.17 -4.76
C ALA A 47 6.82 -12.37 -4.02
N ASP A 48 6.44 -12.15 -2.78
CA ASP A 48 5.65 -13.08 -1.98
C ASP A 48 4.17 -12.72 -2.06
N PHE A 49 3.33 -13.74 -2.27
CA PHE A 49 1.89 -13.56 -2.34
C PHE A 49 1.28 -13.94 -0.98
N VAL A 50 0.82 -12.92 -0.26
CA VAL A 50 0.28 -13.07 1.09
C VAL A 50 -1.24 -12.98 1.06
N ASN A 51 -1.92 -13.94 1.68
CA ASN A 51 -3.37 -13.92 1.85
C ASN A 51 -3.73 -13.00 3.02
N ILE A 52 -4.67 -12.10 2.76
CA ILE A 52 -5.13 -11.10 3.72
C ILE A 52 -6.64 -11.27 3.94
N VAL A 53 -7.07 -11.12 5.17
CA VAL A 53 -8.48 -11.15 5.56
C VAL A 53 -8.81 -9.90 6.38
N SER A 54 -9.81 -9.17 5.96
CA SER A 54 -10.37 -8.03 6.69
C SER A 54 -11.78 -8.33 7.16
N TRP A 55 -12.14 -7.81 8.32
CA TRP A 55 -13.45 -8.01 8.95
C TRP A 55 -14.22 -6.72 9.14
N ARG A 56 -15.55 -6.82 9.14
CA ARG A 56 -16.47 -5.72 9.49
C ARG A 56 -16.20 -4.45 8.66
N ASN A 57 -16.06 -3.31 9.30
CA ASN A 57 -15.86 -2.01 8.64
C ASN A 57 -14.62 -1.98 7.76
N THR A 58 -13.54 -2.63 8.17
CA THR A 58 -12.32 -2.72 7.38
C THR A 58 -12.56 -3.52 6.09
N ALA A 59 -13.37 -4.58 6.13
CA ALA A 59 -13.74 -5.35 4.96
C ALA A 59 -14.54 -4.52 3.94
N GLU A 60 -15.53 -3.78 4.41
CA GLU A 60 -16.31 -2.87 3.57
C GLU A 60 -15.46 -1.75 2.98
N PHE A 61 -14.59 -1.16 3.80
CA PHE A 61 -13.67 -0.11 3.36
C PHE A 61 -12.75 -0.60 2.25
N VAL A 62 -12.10 -1.75 2.43
CA VAL A 62 -11.20 -2.32 1.43
C VAL A 62 -11.94 -2.62 0.13
N SER A 63 -13.12 -3.24 0.21
CA SER A 63 -13.91 -3.59 -0.96
C SER A 63 -14.41 -2.37 -1.74
N ARG A 64 -14.62 -1.26 -1.07
CA ARG A 64 -15.12 -0.03 -1.68
C ARG A 64 -14.02 0.80 -2.35
N TYR A 65 -12.84 0.86 -1.73
CA TYR A 65 -11.81 1.83 -2.11
C TYR A 65 -10.57 1.23 -2.75
N PHE A 66 -10.37 -0.08 -2.66
CA PHE A 66 -9.20 -0.75 -3.23
C PHE A 66 -9.58 -1.65 -4.39
N THR A 67 -8.81 -1.55 -5.46
CA THR A 67 -8.96 -2.35 -6.67
C THR A 67 -7.63 -3.01 -7.03
N LYS A 68 -7.68 -3.99 -7.94
CA LYS A 68 -6.49 -4.65 -8.48
C LYS A 68 -5.38 -3.67 -8.85
N GLY A 69 -4.16 -3.96 -8.44
CA GLY A 69 -2.96 -3.18 -8.77
C GLY A 69 -2.67 -2.01 -7.84
N ARG A 70 -3.61 -1.62 -6.98
CA ARG A 70 -3.38 -0.54 -6.01
C ARG A 70 -2.39 -0.95 -4.93
N MET A 71 -1.54 0.00 -4.55
CA MET A 71 -0.62 -0.15 -3.43
C MET A 71 -1.35 0.10 -2.11
N MET A 72 -1.14 -0.77 -1.14
CA MET A 72 -1.70 -0.61 0.19
C MET A 72 -0.71 -1.04 1.27
N LEU A 73 -0.85 -0.46 2.44
CA LEU A 73 -0.21 -0.90 3.67
C LEU A 73 -1.27 -1.57 4.56
N VAL A 74 -0.94 -2.76 5.00
CA VAL A 74 -1.75 -3.54 5.93
C VAL A 74 -1.03 -3.66 7.26
N GLU A 75 -1.72 -3.33 8.32
CA GLU A 75 -1.35 -3.63 9.70
C GLU A 75 -2.28 -4.71 10.23
N GLY A 76 -1.72 -5.75 10.82
CA GLY A 76 -2.51 -6.85 11.35
C GLY A 76 -1.71 -7.85 12.15
N ARG A 77 -2.24 -9.08 12.24
CA ARG A 77 -1.59 -10.21 12.89
C ARG A 77 -1.57 -11.43 11.98
N LEU A 78 -0.53 -12.23 12.11
CA LEU A 78 -0.45 -13.53 11.43
C LEU A 78 -1.39 -14.52 12.10
N GLN A 79 -2.19 -15.22 11.31
CA GLN A 79 -3.05 -16.30 11.75
C GLN A 79 -2.82 -17.53 10.89
N MET A 80 -2.72 -18.68 11.54
CA MET A 80 -2.68 -19.98 10.86
C MET A 80 -4.09 -20.58 10.88
N ARG A 81 -4.58 -20.99 9.72
CA ARG A 81 -5.91 -21.58 9.57
C ARG A 81 -5.81 -22.97 8.97
N ASP A 82 -6.31 -23.94 9.70
CA ASP A 82 -6.46 -25.30 9.19
C ASP A 82 -7.62 -25.38 8.18
N TYR A 83 -7.40 -26.06 7.08
CA TYR A 83 -8.43 -26.38 6.11
C TYR A 83 -8.18 -27.75 5.49
N THR A 84 -9.23 -28.33 4.93
CA THR A 84 -9.15 -29.58 4.19
C THR A 84 -9.22 -29.27 2.70
N ASP A 85 -8.24 -29.78 1.94
CA ASP A 85 -8.22 -29.60 0.49
C ASP A 85 -9.23 -30.54 -0.21
N LYS A 86 -9.33 -30.42 -1.54
CA LYS A 86 -10.27 -31.23 -2.33
C LYS A 86 -9.97 -32.73 -2.29
N ASP A 87 -8.73 -33.09 -1.96
CA ASP A 87 -8.27 -34.48 -1.85
C ASP A 87 -8.45 -35.06 -0.43
N GLY A 88 -9.04 -34.30 0.49
CA GLY A 88 -9.28 -34.70 1.87
C GLY A 88 -8.08 -34.57 2.80
N ASN A 89 -6.97 -33.94 2.36
CA ASN A 89 -5.79 -33.72 3.17
C ASN A 89 -5.94 -32.48 4.03
N ARG A 90 -5.53 -32.56 5.30
CA ARG A 90 -5.44 -31.39 6.18
C ARG A 90 -4.25 -30.53 5.76
N ARG A 91 -4.51 -29.25 5.58
CA ARG A 91 -3.51 -28.23 5.23
C ARG A 91 -3.64 -27.04 6.14
N VAL A 92 -2.56 -26.28 6.22
CA VAL A 92 -2.50 -25.04 7.01
C VAL A 92 -2.26 -23.88 6.05
N ALA A 93 -3.12 -22.88 6.10
CA ALA A 93 -2.96 -21.63 5.38
C ALA A 93 -2.47 -20.55 6.35
N ALA A 94 -1.41 -19.85 5.96
CA ALA A 94 -0.99 -18.62 6.64
C ALA A 94 -1.76 -17.45 6.03
N GLU A 95 -2.40 -16.65 6.87
CA GLU A 95 -3.12 -15.45 6.46
C GLU A 95 -2.89 -14.32 7.46
N VAL A 96 -2.97 -13.07 7.00
CA VAL A 96 -2.87 -11.90 7.86
C VAL A 96 -4.29 -11.35 8.07
N VAL A 97 -4.71 -11.31 9.32
CA VAL A 97 -5.96 -10.66 9.71
C VAL A 97 -5.68 -9.20 10.01
N THR A 98 -6.34 -8.30 9.29
CA THR A 98 -6.06 -6.86 9.39
C THR A 98 -6.70 -6.22 10.61
N ASP A 99 -5.94 -5.33 11.23
CA ASP A 99 -6.44 -4.35 12.20
C ASP A 99 -6.72 -3.01 11.49
N ASN A 100 -5.77 -2.55 10.66
CA ASN A 100 -5.87 -1.31 9.89
C ASN A 100 -5.35 -1.48 8.46
N VAL A 101 -5.82 -0.63 7.56
CA VAL A 101 -5.41 -0.56 6.16
C VAL A 101 -5.22 0.90 5.75
N TYR A 102 -4.15 1.17 5.00
CA TYR A 102 -3.78 2.53 4.59
C TYR A 102 -3.51 2.59 3.08
N PHE A 103 -3.83 3.73 2.46
CA PHE A 103 -3.44 4.03 1.10
C PHE A 103 -1.95 4.37 1.02
N CYS A 104 -1.25 3.85 0.01
CA CYS A 104 0.17 4.09 -0.21
C CYS A 104 0.49 4.70 -1.58
N ASP A 105 -0.47 4.79 -2.47
CA ASP A 105 -0.32 5.46 -3.75
C ASP A 105 -0.98 6.83 -3.72
N SER A 106 -0.28 7.81 -4.28
CA SER A 106 -0.87 9.10 -4.61
C SER A 106 -2.02 8.85 -5.59
N ARG A 107 -3.18 9.40 -5.30
CA ARG A 107 -4.26 9.46 -6.27
C ARG A 107 -3.71 10.21 -7.49
N LYS A 108 -3.47 9.53 -8.59
CA LYS A 108 -3.34 10.20 -9.87
C LYS A 108 -4.74 10.74 -10.16
N ASP A 109 -4.92 12.02 -9.93
CA ASP A 109 -6.09 12.70 -10.44
C ASP A 109 -5.99 12.64 -11.97
N GLU A 110 -6.73 11.71 -12.57
CA GLU A 110 -7.04 11.74 -13.99
C GLU A 110 -8.05 12.87 -14.24
N SER A 111 -7.61 14.10 -14.03
CA SER A 111 -8.22 15.28 -14.60
C SER A 111 -7.22 15.99 -15.49
N GLY A 112 -6.76 15.25 -16.51
CA GLY A 112 -6.04 15.81 -17.64
C GLY A 112 -7.02 16.35 -18.66
N THR A 113 -7.73 17.39 -18.34
CA THR A 113 -8.32 18.23 -19.38
C THR A 113 -7.23 19.14 -19.91
N SER A 114 -6.62 18.73 -21.00
CA SER A 114 -5.80 19.58 -21.83
C SER A 114 -6.69 20.63 -22.47
N SER A 115 -6.80 21.80 -21.85
CA SER A 115 -7.27 22.99 -22.52
C SER A 115 -6.05 23.77 -22.95
N GLY A 116 -5.76 23.74 -24.25
CA GLY A 116 -4.80 24.59 -24.89
C GLY A 116 -5.24 26.04 -24.79
N GLY A 117 -4.39 26.89 -24.24
CA GLY A 117 -4.51 28.33 -24.24
C GLY A 117 -3.11 28.90 -24.29
N GLY A 118 -2.66 29.24 -25.50
CA GLY A 118 -1.42 29.95 -25.70
C GLY A 118 -1.56 31.37 -25.14
N TYR A 119 -0.61 31.76 -24.31
CA TYR A 119 -0.28 33.16 -24.07
C TYR A 119 1.23 33.30 -24.12
N GLY A 120 1.66 34.10 -25.11
CA GLY A 120 3.04 34.51 -25.30
C GLY A 120 3.53 35.40 -24.16
N PRO A 121 4.85 35.52 -24.00
CA PRO A 121 5.43 36.28 -22.90
C PRO A 121 5.36 37.77 -23.14
N PRO A 122 5.06 38.62 -22.16
CA PRO A 122 5.37 40.04 -22.22
C PRO A 122 6.83 40.26 -21.85
N SER A 123 7.57 40.88 -22.77
CA SER A 123 8.84 41.51 -22.51
C SER A 123 8.64 42.67 -21.54
N GLY A 124 9.48 42.81 -20.54
CA GLY A 124 9.55 44.03 -19.75
C GLY A 124 10.39 43.92 -18.50
N SER A 125 11.64 44.36 -18.64
CA SER A 125 12.49 45.07 -17.69
C SER A 125 12.56 44.68 -16.20
N GLY A 126 13.73 44.20 -15.83
CA GLY A 126 14.61 44.53 -14.72
C GLY A 126 14.04 44.89 -13.35
N VAL A 127 14.32 44.02 -12.39
CA VAL A 127 14.72 44.44 -11.03
C VAL A 127 15.69 43.40 -10.48
N SER A 128 16.90 43.83 -10.22
CA SER A 128 17.88 43.16 -9.39
C SER A 128 17.31 43.06 -7.97
N GLY A 129 17.17 41.84 -7.47
CA GLY A 129 16.82 41.52 -6.09
C GLY A 129 17.69 40.35 -5.64
N ASP A 130 18.81 40.75 -5.06
CA ASP A 130 19.69 39.89 -4.27
C ASP A 130 18.87 39.20 -3.17
N GLY A 131 18.67 37.92 -3.29
CA GLY A 131 18.05 37.04 -2.30
C GLY A 131 19.01 35.91 -1.99
N GLY A 132 20.09 36.26 -1.26
CA GLY A 132 21.07 35.31 -0.79
C GLY A 132 20.42 34.17 -0.03
N PHE A 133 20.68 32.95 -0.47
CA PHE A 133 20.62 31.78 0.36
C PHE A 133 21.56 32.02 1.53
N ALA A 134 21.01 32.19 2.73
CA ALA A 134 21.80 32.18 3.95
C ALA A 134 22.41 30.81 4.11
N GLU A 135 23.71 30.69 3.95
CA GLU A 135 24.44 29.53 4.45
C GLU A 135 24.15 29.39 5.94
N LEU A 136 23.54 28.29 6.30
CA LEU A 136 23.48 27.83 7.68
C LEU A 136 24.92 27.51 8.07
N SER A 137 25.54 28.41 8.83
CA SER A 137 26.81 28.14 9.49
C SER A 137 26.69 26.89 10.34
N ASP A 138 27.56 25.92 10.08
CA ASP A 138 27.84 24.82 10.97
C ASP A 138 28.23 25.39 12.34
N ASN A 139 27.23 25.50 13.21
CA ASN A 139 27.48 25.68 14.62
C ASN A 139 27.12 24.35 15.28
N ASP A 140 28.16 23.60 15.61
CA ASP A 140 28.13 22.38 16.37
C ASP A 140 27.39 22.59 17.70
N GLY A 141 26.07 22.54 17.64
CA GLY A 141 25.28 22.43 18.85
C GLY A 141 25.40 21.02 19.37
N GLU A 142 26.17 20.83 20.41
CA GLU A 142 26.14 19.61 21.23
C GLU A 142 24.69 19.20 21.50
N LEU A 143 24.36 17.98 21.06
CA LEU A 143 23.10 17.37 21.44
C LEU A 143 23.16 17.04 22.92
N PRO A 144 22.23 17.53 23.74
CA PRO A 144 22.18 17.19 25.15
C PRO A 144 21.60 15.77 25.32
N PHE A 145 22.48 14.85 25.48
CA PHE A 145 22.14 13.52 26.00
C PHE A 145 22.74 13.35 27.38
#